data_2e46b2537d090036d461ec1d4b2fd517
#
_entry.id   2e46b2537d090036d461ec1d4b2fd517
#
_cell.length_a   1.000
_cell.length_b   1.000
_cell.length_c   1.000
_cell.angle_alpha   90.00
_cell.angle_beta   90.00
_cell.angle_gamma   90.00
#
_symmetry.space_group_name_H-M   'P 1'
#
loop_
_entity.id
_entity.type
_entity.pdbx_description
1 polymer ?
#
loop_
_entity_poly.entity_id
_entity_poly.type
_entity_poly.pdbx_seq_one_letter_code
_entity_poly.pdbx_strand_id
1 'polypeptide(L)'
;MRKVKKLFTLLTALYMSLMLPVQVMAAVDLNAKYEVDTNKIQGWPQAADIASDTGILMDADTGTVLFDKGGDQQRYPASITKIMTLLVAVENSSMD
;
A
#
# COMPACT_ATOMS: atom_id res chain seq x y z
N MET A 1 -37.82 19.60 30.97
CA MET A 1 -36.80 18.54 31.06
C MET A 1 -36.76 17.62 29.83
N ARG A 2 -37.89 17.16 29.32
CA ARG A 2 -37.93 16.27 28.15
C ARG A 2 -37.38 16.91 26.87
N LYS A 3 -37.62 18.18 26.62
CA LYS A 3 -37.10 18.94 25.47
C LYS A 3 -35.59 19.18 25.54
N VAL A 4 -35.06 19.46 26.74
CA VAL A 4 -33.63 19.68 26.96
C VAL A 4 -32.83 18.39 26.77
N LYS A 5 -33.35 17.25 27.22
CA LYS A 5 -32.71 15.94 27.00
C LYS A 5 -32.67 15.59 25.51
N LYS A 6 -33.76 15.85 24.75
CA LYS A 6 -33.76 15.62 23.32
C LYS A 6 -32.79 16.54 22.57
N LEU A 7 -32.69 17.80 22.98
CA LEU A 7 -31.73 18.74 22.39
C LEU A 7 -30.28 18.32 22.66
N PHE A 8 -30.01 17.86 23.89
CA PHE A 8 -28.66 17.36 24.25
C PHE A 8 -28.28 16.12 23.45
N THR A 9 -29.22 15.16 23.27
CA THR A 9 -28.97 13.95 22.48
C THR A 9 -28.75 14.27 21.00
N LEU A 10 -29.47 15.25 20.45
CA LEU A 10 -29.28 15.72 19.08
C LEU A 10 -27.91 16.40 18.88
N LEU A 11 -27.51 17.23 19.84
CA LEU A 11 -26.19 17.90 19.81
C LEU A 11 -25.03 16.91 19.93
N THR A 12 -25.15 15.88 20.79
CA THR A 12 -24.11 14.86 20.93
C THR A 12 -24.03 13.97 19.68
N ALA A 13 -25.16 13.61 19.07
CA ALA A 13 -25.18 12.86 17.83
C ALA A 13 -24.55 13.64 16.67
N LEU A 14 -24.86 14.95 16.58
CA LEU A 14 -24.27 15.83 15.58
C LEU A 14 -22.75 16.00 15.80
N TYR A 15 -22.31 16.15 17.04
CA TYR A 15 -20.88 16.23 17.38
C TYR A 15 -20.13 14.94 17.03
N MET A 16 -20.68 13.76 17.33
CA MET A 16 -20.10 12.48 16.96
C MET A 16 -20.05 12.29 15.44
N SER A 17 -21.05 12.75 14.71
CA SER A 17 -21.06 12.69 13.24
C SER A 17 -19.97 13.59 12.61
N LEU A 18 -19.69 14.75 13.21
CA LEU A 18 -18.61 15.65 12.74
C LEU A 18 -17.20 15.12 13.07
N MET A 19 -17.08 14.25 14.10
CA MET A 19 -15.80 13.68 14.55
C MET A 19 -15.46 12.33 13.90
N LEU A 20 -16.28 11.84 12.97
CA LEU A 20 -15.89 10.68 12.16
C LEU A 20 -14.64 11.06 11.37
N PRO A 21 -13.51 10.35 11.56
CA PRO A 21 -12.33 10.62 10.78
C PRO A 21 -12.66 10.36 9.31
N VAL A 22 -12.69 11.42 8.52
CA VAL A 22 -12.65 11.27 7.06
C VAL A 22 -11.28 10.66 6.77
N GLN A 23 -11.26 9.37 6.61
CA GLN A 23 -10.08 8.69 6.07
C GLN A 23 -9.94 9.16 4.62
N VAL A 24 -9.15 10.20 4.43
CA VAL A 24 -8.67 10.56 3.11
C VAL A 24 -7.76 9.42 2.69
N MET A 25 -8.30 8.46 1.94
CA MET A 25 -7.46 7.53 1.20
C MET A 25 -6.63 8.39 0.24
N ALA A 26 -5.32 8.45 0.50
CA ALA A 26 -4.42 9.09 -0.42
C ALA A 26 -4.62 8.44 -1.79
N ALA A 27 -5.02 9.24 -2.78
CA ALA A 27 -5.16 8.74 -4.13
C ALA A 27 -3.79 8.28 -4.61
N VAL A 28 -3.72 7.08 -5.19
CA VAL A 28 -2.49 6.59 -5.81
C VAL A 28 -2.16 7.49 -6.99
N ASP A 29 -1.01 8.15 -6.97
CA ASP A 29 -0.55 8.96 -8.09
C ASP A 29 0.01 8.04 -9.19
N LEU A 30 -0.77 7.85 -10.24
CA LEU A 30 -0.40 7.01 -11.37
C LEU A 30 0.66 7.65 -12.29
N ASN A 31 0.90 8.96 -12.13
CA ASN A 31 1.89 9.69 -12.92
C ASN A 31 3.22 9.88 -12.18
N ALA A 32 3.31 9.48 -10.93
CA ALA A 32 4.53 9.59 -10.16
C ALA A 32 5.64 8.76 -10.81
N LYS A 33 6.78 9.41 -11.05
CA LYS A 33 8.00 8.76 -11.53
C LYS A 33 8.95 8.56 -10.35
N TYR A 34 9.48 7.37 -10.24
CA TYR A 34 10.43 7.02 -9.20
C TYR A 34 11.81 6.83 -9.80
N GLU A 35 12.82 7.20 -9.03
CA GLU A 35 14.22 6.89 -9.34
C GLU A 35 14.56 5.47 -8.88
N VAL A 36 15.67 4.94 -9.38
CA VAL A 36 16.20 3.65 -8.91
C VAL A 36 16.91 3.88 -7.59
N ASP A 37 16.28 3.49 -6.49
CA ASP A 37 16.76 3.75 -5.13
C ASP A 37 18.05 3.01 -4.80
N THR A 38 18.24 1.82 -5.36
CA THR A 38 19.48 1.05 -5.19
C THR A 38 20.70 1.75 -5.82
N ASN A 39 20.51 2.64 -6.79
CA ASN A 39 21.60 3.45 -7.36
C ASN A 39 22.16 4.50 -6.38
N LYS A 40 21.45 4.78 -5.28
CA LYS A 40 21.89 5.68 -4.21
C LYS A 40 22.79 4.99 -3.19
N ILE A 41 22.89 3.67 -3.23
CA ILE A 41 23.70 2.87 -2.29
C ILE A 41 25.15 2.89 -2.74
N GLN A 42 26.04 3.40 -1.89
CA GLN A 42 27.46 3.47 -2.18
C GLN A 42 28.07 2.07 -2.33
N GLY A 43 28.78 1.84 -3.43
CA GLY A 43 29.38 0.54 -3.75
C GLY A 43 28.45 -0.48 -4.35
N TRP A 44 27.16 -0.14 -4.54
CA TRP A 44 26.21 -1.00 -5.22
C TRP A 44 26.33 -0.86 -6.74
N PRO A 45 26.14 -1.95 -7.52
CA PRO A 45 26.14 -1.87 -8.96
C PRO A 45 25.05 -0.91 -9.46
N GLN A 46 25.42 -0.03 -10.40
CA GLN A 46 24.46 0.89 -10.99
C GLN A 46 23.55 0.12 -11.96
N ALA A 47 22.25 0.20 -11.73
CA ALA A 47 21.23 -0.39 -12.58
C ALA A 47 20.68 0.63 -13.60
N ALA A 48 20.41 0.16 -14.81
CA ALA A 48 19.68 0.95 -15.80
C ALA A 48 18.22 1.14 -15.34
N ASP A 49 17.63 2.28 -15.71
CA ASP A 49 16.21 2.48 -15.48
C ASP A 49 15.35 1.54 -16.33
N ILE A 50 14.20 1.18 -15.81
CA ILE A 50 13.21 0.33 -16.47
C ILE A 50 11.99 1.15 -16.90
N ALA A 51 11.31 0.68 -17.94
CA ALA A 51 10.10 1.35 -18.47
C ALA A 51 8.91 1.32 -17.49
N SER A 52 8.89 0.36 -16.57
CA SER A 52 7.86 0.30 -15.52
C SER A 52 7.96 1.45 -14.55
N ASP A 53 6.82 1.92 -14.03
CA ASP A 53 6.77 2.98 -13.03
C ASP A 53 7.43 2.54 -11.71
N THR A 54 7.23 1.29 -11.33
CA THR A 54 7.84 0.67 -10.14
C THR A 54 8.37 -0.71 -10.49
N GLY A 55 9.35 -1.18 -9.72
CA GLY A 55 9.89 -2.52 -9.87
C GLY A 55 10.83 -2.88 -8.73
N ILE A 56 10.89 -4.15 -8.41
CA ILE A 56 11.80 -4.70 -7.43
C ILE A 56 12.38 -6.01 -7.94
N LEU A 57 13.68 -6.22 -7.71
CA LEU A 57 14.36 -7.48 -7.93
C LEU A 57 14.97 -7.93 -6.62
N MET A 58 14.69 -9.16 -6.24
CA MET A 58 15.17 -9.73 -4.98
C MET A 58 15.83 -11.07 -5.25
N ASP A 59 16.91 -11.34 -4.55
CA ASP A 59 17.50 -12.67 -4.48
C ASP A 59 16.56 -13.60 -3.69
N ALA A 60 16.19 -14.73 -4.28
CA ALA A 60 15.18 -15.62 -3.71
C ALA A 60 15.69 -16.40 -2.48
N ASP A 61 17.00 -16.64 -2.39
CA ASP A 61 17.57 -17.42 -1.30
C ASP A 61 17.84 -16.58 -0.07
N THR A 62 18.32 -15.35 -0.27
CA THR A 62 18.77 -14.46 0.81
C THR A 62 17.76 -13.38 1.17
N GLY A 63 16.79 -13.08 0.31
CA GLY A 63 15.87 -11.95 0.43
C GLY A 63 16.54 -10.60 0.16
N THR A 64 17.78 -10.59 -0.33
CA THR A 64 18.49 -9.34 -0.61
C THR A 64 17.87 -8.62 -1.79
N VAL A 65 17.54 -7.33 -1.62
CA VAL A 65 17.03 -6.49 -2.69
C VAL A 65 18.19 -6.05 -3.58
N LEU A 66 18.17 -6.46 -4.84
CA LEU A 66 19.20 -6.17 -5.84
C LEU A 66 18.89 -4.93 -6.66
N PHE A 67 17.61 -4.65 -6.85
CA PHE A 67 17.08 -3.49 -7.58
C PHE A 67 15.81 -3.02 -6.91
N ASP A 68 15.69 -1.73 -6.69
CA ASP A 68 14.50 -1.09 -6.14
C ASP A 68 14.20 0.21 -6.88
N LYS A 69 13.01 0.30 -7.45
CA LYS A 69 12.43 1.51 -8.04
C LYS A 69 11.03 1.68 -7.48
N GLY A 70 10.89 2.42 -6.37
CA GLY A 70 9.61 2.65 -5.73
C GLY A 70 8.89 1.36 -5.29
N GLY A 71 9.63 0.36 -4.80
CA GLY A 71 9.09 -0.95 -4.46
C GLY A 71 8.13 -0.94 -3.28
N ASP A 72 8.19 0.07 -2.41
CA ASP A 72 7.31 0.30 -1.27
C ASP A 72 6.08 1.16 -1.63
N GLN A 73 5.97 1.63 -2.86
CA GLN A 73 4.89 2.51 -3.28
C GLN A 73 3.60 1.75 -3.57
N GLN A 74 2.49 2.28 -3.08
CA GLN A 74 1.18 1.70 -3.34
C GLN A 74 0.80 1.86 -4.82
N ARG A 75 0.52 0.72 -5.48
CA ARG A 75 0.10 0.65 -6.89
C ARG A 75 -1.07 -0.31 -7.07
N TYR A 76 -1.74 -0.18 -8.19
CA TYR A 76 -2.78 -1.13 -8.58
C TYR A 76 -2.13 -2.35 -9.26
N PRO A 77 -2.10 -3.52 -8.60
CA PRO A 77 -1.36 -4.68 -9.10
C PRO A 77 -2.09 -5.41 -10.26
N ALA A 78 -3.34 -5.06 -10.53
CA ALA A 78 -4.16 -5.76 -11.52
C ALA A 78 -4.09 -7.30 -11.34
N SER A 79 -3.80 -8.05 -12.40
CA SER A 79 -3.75 -9.51 -12.36
C SER A 79 -2.60 -10.09 -11.53
N ILE A 80 -1.58 -9.31 -11.16
CA ILE A 80 -0.51 -9.75 -10.25
C ILE A 80 -1.06 -10.13 -8.88
N THR A 81 -2.21 -9.58 -8.49
CA THR A 81 -2.95 -9.98 -7.27
C THR A 81 -3.20 -11.49 -7.21
N LYS A 82 -3.34 -12.15 -8.35
CA LYS A 82 -3.55 -13.62 -8.43
C LYS A 82 -2.40 -14.42 -7.84
N ILE A 83 -1.17 -13.91 -7.90
CA ILE A 83 0.01 -14.55 -7.30
C ILE A 83 -0.17 -14.63 -5.79
N MET A 84 -0.57 -13.53 -5.15
CA MET A 84 -0.83 -13.52 -3.70
C MET A 84 -2.02 -14.41 -3.33
N THR A 85 -3.10 -14.37 -4.12
CA THR A 85 -4.27 -15.23 -3.91
C THR A 85 -3.88 -16.71 -3.96
N LEU A 86 -3.06 -17.10 -4.93
CA LEU A 86 -2.60 -18.49 -5.07
C LEU A 86 -1.68 -18.88 -3.91
N LEU A 87 -0.76 -18.02 -3.52
CA LEU A 87 0.13 -18.26 -2.38
C LEU A 87 -0.66 -18.52 -1.10
N VAL A 88 -1.60 -17.64 -0.78
CA VAL A 88 -2.46 -17.78 0.42
C VAL A 88 -3.29 -19.06 0.34
N ALA A 89 -3.81 -19.41 -0.84
CA ALA A 89 -4.58 -20.64 -1.04
C ALA A 89 -3.70 -21.88 -0.78
N VAL A 90 -2.48 -21.92 -1.29
CA VAL A 90 -1.54 -23.04 -1.08
C VAL A 90 -1.13 -23.17 0.38
N GLU A 91 -0.84 -22.06 1.05
CA GLU A 91 -0.43 -22.07 2.46
C GLU A 91 -1.56 -22.49 3.42
N ASN A 92 -2.82 -22.29 3.03
CA ASN A 92 -3.98 -22.59 3.86
C ASN A 92 -4.80 -23.80 3.40
N SER A 93 -4.33 -24.53 2.38
CA SER A 93 -4.95 -25.78 1.92
C SER A 93 -4.09 -26.98 2.32
N SER A 94 -4.73 -28.06 2.79
CA SER A 94 -4.07 -29.38 2.82
C SER A 94 -4.08 -29.94 1.39
N MET A 95 -2.92 -30.16 0.83
CA MET A 95 -2.77 -30.87 -0.44
C MET A 95 -2.68 -32.38 -0.16
N ASP A 96 -3.82 -32.99 0.22
CA ASP A 96 -3.99 -34.43 0.37
C ASP A 96 -4.44 -35.05 -0.93
#